data_d8b0a48cdf414d497c1658d020e96e8a
#
_entry.id   d8b0a48cdf414d497c1658d020e96e8a
#
_cell.length_a   1.000
_cell.length_b   1.000
_cell.length_c   1.000
_cell.angle_alpha   90.00
_cell.angle_beta   90.00
_cell.angle_gamma   90.00
#
_symmetry.space_group_name_H-M   'P 1'
#
loop_
_entity.id
_entity.type
_entity.pdbx_description
1 polymer ?
#
loop_
_entity_poly.entity_id
_entity_poly.type
_entity_poly.pdbx_seq_one_letter_code
_entity_poly.pdbx_strand_id
1 'polypeptide(L)'
;MLETLLQLRARTYDVAIVDLSLPDARGLDAVSHMRRAAPDTAIIVHSGHEDDGMALHALQLGAQDVLAKSRVTPPLLNRTIRFAVERKRTQQRLANLAHFDQLTGLANRTTLHDRVEHATSMARRRGDELALLYVDLDGFKKVNDTHGHEAGDALLRQVANRLRDVVRGCDTVARLGGDEFAILLEDTNGRPDIPAQRVVDTLGESFTLGDVTVSVSGSVGVAIYPAAGDTVEDLLRSADEAMYEAKVSGKGRMAIAAPVTRSSSTTRVRTLVPQSPVAPSPPVAMSTR
;
A
#
# COMPACT_ATOMS: atom_id res chain seq x y z
N MET A 1 6.91 33.68 -4.88
CA MET A 1 6.32 32.28 -4.91
C MET A 1 6.99 31.41 -5.94
N LEU A 2 7.07 31.78 -7.22
CA LEU A 2 7.68 30.92 -8.26
C LEU A 2 9.11 30.53 -7.94
N GLU A 3 9.94 31.46 -7.54
CA GLU A 3 11.33 31.24 -7.15
C GLU A 3 11.44 30.32 -5.93
N THR A 4 10.59 30.52 -4.92
CA THR A 4 10.50 29.62 -3.74
C THR A 4 10.18 28.21 -4.13
N LEU A 5 9.20 27.99 -5.03
CA LEU A 5 8.82 26.65 -5.52
C LEU A 5 9.95 26.00 -6.32
N LEU A 6 10.71 26.76 -7.11
CA LEU A 6 11.90 26.27 -7.81
C LEU A 6 12.99 25.83 -6.83
N GLN A 7 13.26 26.60 -5.79
CA GLN A 7 14.22 26.27 -4.74
C GLN A 7 13.80 24.99 -3.97
N LEU A 8 12.51 24.88 -3.62
CA LEU A 8 11.97 23.70 -2.93
C LEU A 8 12.03 22.41 -3.77
N ARG A 9 12.02 22.54 -5.10
CA ARG A 9 12.22 21.39 -6.01
C ARG A 9 13.68 21.02 -6.20
N ALA A 10 14.57 22.03 -6.11
CA ALA A 10 16.01 21.83 -6.33
C ALA A 10 16.76 21.34 -5.08
N ARG A 11 16.23 21.62 -3.89
CA ARG A 11 16.85 21.29 -2.60
C ARG A 11 15.81 20.87 -1.58
N THR A 12 16.20 19.99 -0.66
CA THR A 12 15.40 19.62 0.49
C THR A 12 15.59 20.61 1.64
N TYR A 13 14.51 20.99 2.29
CA TYR A 13 14.50 21.86 3.47
C TYR A 13 13.70 21.19 4.59
N ASP A 14 14.20 21.28 5.82
CA ASP A 14 13.46 20.76 6.99
C ASP A 14 12.24 21.63 7.31
N VAL A 15 12.31 22.94 7.08
CA VAL A 15 11.25 23.91 7.38
C VAL A 15 11.21 25.03 6.35
N ALA A 16 10.00 25.51 6.07
CA ALA A 16 9.75 26.72 5.30
C ALA A 16 8.81 27.65 6.08
N ILE A 17 9.17 28.93 6.16
CA ILE A 17 8.32 29.97 6.77
C ILE A 17 7.71 30.79 5.63
N VAL A 18 6.39 30.85 5.59
CA VAL A 18 5.62 31.47 4.51
C VAL A 18 4.90 32.69 5.01
N ASP A 19 5.22 33.84 4.44
CA ASP A 19 4.46 35.08 4.66
C ASP A 19 3.21 35.09 3.76
N LEU A 20 2.03 35.23 4.36
CA LEU A 20 0.77 35.31 3.62
C LEU A 20 0.55 36.65 2.91
N SER A 21 1.37 37.66 3.22
CA SER A 21 1.29 39.02 2.65
C SER A 21 2.14 39.17 1.40
N LEU A 22 2.66 38.10 0.79
CA LEU A 22 3.47 38.17 -0.42
C LEU A 22 2.65 38.66 -1.63
N PRO A 23 3.17 39.57 -2.46
CA PRO A 23 2.41 40.14 -3.57
C PRO A 23 2.10 39.16 -4.69
N ASP A 24 2.88 38.08 -4.79
CA ASP A 24 2.80 37.03 -5.82
C ASP A 24 2.17 35.72 -5.33
N ALA A 25 1.64 35.69 -4.09
CA ALA A 25 0.90 34.58 -3.54
C ALA A 25 -0.31 35.06 -2.75
N ARG A 26 -1.51 34.67 -3.15
CA ARG A 26 -2.73 35.08 -2.48
C ARG A 26 -3.00 34.20 -1.25
N GLY A 27 -2.61 34.71 -0.07
CA GLY A 27 -3.03 34.13 1.21
C GLY A 27 -2.66 32.65 1.37
N LEU A 28 -3.62 31.85 1.74
CA LEU A 28 -3.45 30.44 2.07
C LEU A 28 -3.16 29.50 0.88
N ASP A 29 -3.36 29.96 -0.37
CA ASP A 29 -3.00 29.18 -1.56
C ASP A 29 -1.51 28.84 -1.59
N ALA A 30 -0.67 29.74 -1.02
CA ALA A 30 0.76 29.53 -0.86
C ALA A 30 1.07 28.23 -0.11
N VAL A 31 0.34 27.94 0.98
CA VAL A 31 0.52 26.72 1.78
C VAL A 31 0.24 25.49 0.94
N SER A 32 -0.86 25.49 0.18
CA SER A 32 -1.25 24.37 -0.69
C SER A 32 -0.24 24.12 -1.82
N HIS A 33 0.32 25.17 -2.41
CA HIS A 33 1.34 25.07 -3.45
C HIS A 33 2.66 24.52 -2.88
N MET A 34 3.08 25.00 -1.73
CA MET A 34 4.32 24.55 -1.09
C MET A 34 4.21 23.09 -0.63
N ARG A 35 3.08 22.70 -0.05
CA ARG A 35 2.83 21.32 0.36
C ARG A 35 2.92 20.34 -0.83
N ARG A 36 2.42 20.74 -2.02
CA ARG A 36 2.54 19.93 -3.25
C ARG A 36 3.95 19.88 -3.80
N ALA A 37 4.68 20.99 -3.71
CA ALA A 37 6.05 21.09 -4.25
C ALA A 37 7.09 20.43 -3.34
N ALA A 38 6.89 20.46 -2.02
CA ALA A 38 7.79 19.93 -1.00
C ALA A 38 6.97 19.23 0.12
N PRO A 39 6.43 18.03 -0.14
CA PRO A 39 5.53 17.32 0.80
C PRO A 39 6.22 16.99 2.13
N ASP A 40 7.54 16.93 2.15
CA ASP A 40 8.34 16.57 3.32
C ASP A 40 8.80 17.75 4.17
N THR A 41 8.68 18.97 3.67
CA THR A 41 9.07 20.20 4.38
C THR A 41 7.99 20.61 5.39
N ALA A 42 8.39 20.92 6.64
CA ALA A 42 7.50 21.53 7.61
C ALA A 42 7.16 22.96 7.20
N ILE A 43 5.87 23.32 7.15
CA ILE A 43 5.42 24.66 6.75
C ILE A 43 4.95 25.42 7.98
N ILE A 44 5.56 26.60 8.26
CA ILE A 44 5.11 27.55 9.26
C ILE A 44 4.57 28.78 8.55
N VAL A 45 3.35 29.17 8.86
CA VAL A 45 2.74 30.38 8.32
C VAL A 45 3.10 31.58 9.17
N HIS A 46 3.51 32.67 8.54
CA HIS A 46 3.84 33.95 9.18
C HIS A 46 2.78 34.99 8.76
N SER A 47 1.88 35.38 9.66
CA SER A 47 0.73 36.23 9.38
C SER A 47 0.83 37.58 10.06
N GLY A 48 0.43 38.63 9.35
CA GLY A 48 0.31 40.00 9.93
C GLY A 48 -0.96 40.21 10.77
N HIS A 49 -1.93 39.29 10.67
CA HIS A 49 -3.19 39.38 11.39
C HIS A 49 -3.32 38.24 12.41
N GLU A 50 -3.83 38.58 13.59
CA GLU A 50 -4.21 37.63 14.63
C GLU A 50 -5.67 37.19 14.37
N ASP A 51 -5.89 36.34 13.37
CA ASP A 51 -7.20 35.80 13.02
C ASP A 51 -7.17 34.28 13.26
N ASP A 52 -7.87 33.83 14.28
CA ASP A 52 -7.96 32.43 14.65
C ASP A 52 -8.59 31.58 13.54
N GLY A 53 -9.52 32.14 12.75
CA GLY A 53 -10.13 31.47 11.61
C GLY A 53 -9.11 31.19 10.49
N MET A 54 -8.27 32.17 10.20
CA MET A 54 -7.19 32.02 9.21
C MET A 54 -6.13 31.03 9.71
N ALA A 55 -5.77 31.07 10.98
CA ALA A 55 -4.83 30.14 11.59
C ALA A 55 -5.33 28.70 11.50
N LEU A 56 -6.59 28.44 11.85
CA LEU A 56 -7.20 27.12 11.76
C LEU A 56 -7.22 26.62 10.30
N HIS A 57 -7.58 27.48 9.35
CA HIS A 57 -7.60 27.12 7.94
C HIS A 57 -6.19 26.83 7.40
N ALA A 58 -5.16 27.58 7.81
CA ALA A 58 -3.76 27.26 7.46
C ALA A 58 -3.34 25.87 7.93
N LEU A 59 -3.70 25.50 9.17
CA LEU A 59 -3.44 24.16 9.73
C LEU A 59 -4.18 23.06 8.96
N GLN A 60 -5.45 23.28 8.57
CA GLN A 60 -6.21 22.36 7.74
C GLN A 60 -5.59 22.14 6.35
N LEU A 61 -4.98 23.18 5.78
CA LEU A 61 -4.26 23.09 4.52
C LEU A 61 -2.88 22.43 4.65
N GLY A 62 -2.44 22.12 5.89
CA GLY A 62 -1.24 21.35 6.18
C GLY A 62 -0.05 22.15 6.67
N ALA A 63 -0.24 23.40 7.10
CA ALA A 63 0.77 24.09 7.89
C ALA A 63 0.95 23.38 9.26
N GLN A 64 2.16 23.35 9.77
CA GLN A 64 2.46 22.79 11.10
C GLN A 64 2.21 23.79 12.21
N ASP A 65 2.37 25.10 11.93
CA ASP A 65 2.11 26.15 12.91
C ASP A 65 1.84 27.49 12.22
N VAL A 66 1.29 28.45 12.99
CA VAL A 66 1.05 29.83 12.56
C VAL A 66 1.67 30.80 13.57
N LEU A 67 2.49 31.73 13.08
CA LEU A 67 3.13 32.77 13.88
C LEU A 67 2.60 34.16 13.49
N ALA A 68 2.06 34.90 14.46
CA ALA A 68 1.71 36.29 14.26
C ALA A 68 2.98 37.15 14.24
N LYS A 69 3.14 38.04 13.23
CA LYS A 69 4.30 38.93 13.07
C LYS A 69 4.54 39.79 14.30
N SER A 70 3.47 40.24 14.97
CA SER A 70 3.50 41.05 16.19
C SER A 70 4.13 40.37 17.39
N ARG A 71 4.16 39.02 17.42
CA ARG A 71 4.57 38.22 18.60
C ARG A 71 5.87 37.44 18.39
N VAL A 72 6.51 37.57 17.23
CA VAL A 72 7.73 36.79 16.96
C VAL A 72 8.90 37.35 17.79
N THR A 73 9.45 36.45 18.59
CA THR A 73 10.72 36.67 19.30
C THR A 73 11.68 35.54 18.92
N PRO A 74 13.02 35.72 18.99
CA PRO A 74 13.96 34.65 18.64
C PRO A 74 13.75 33.35 19.42
N PRO A 75 13.45 33.33 20.74
CA PRO A 75 13.16 32.12 21.47
C PRO A 75 11.86 31.43 20.98
N LEU A 76 10.82 32.23 20.69
CA LEU A 76 9.54 31.66 20.19
C LEU A 76 9.74 31.06 18.80
N LEU A 77 10.41 31.75 17.89
CA LEU A 77 10.70 31.26 16.54
C LEU A 77 11.47 29.93 16.58
N ASN A 78 12.55 29.86 17.36
CA ASN A 78 13.35 28.64 17.51
C ASN A 78 12.53 27.46 18.06
N ARG A 79 11.65 27.75 19.02
CA ARG A 79 10.75 26.73 19.60
C ARG A 79 9.75 26.24 18.56
N THR A 80 9.10 27.14 17.84
CA THR A 80 8.11 26.81 16.78
C THR A 80 8.75 25.99 15.66
N ILE A 81 9.94 26.37 15.18
CA ILE A 81 10.66 25.60 14.16
C ILE A 81 10.90 24.18 14.63
N ARG A 82 11.45 23.98 15.85
CA ARG A 82 11.69 22.65 16.38
C ARG A 82 10.41 21.82 16.46
N PHE A 83 9.34 22.37 16.99
CA PHE A 83 8.09 21.63 17.10
C PHE A 83 7.44 21.33 15.74
N ALA A 84 7.51 22.24 14.78
CA ALA A 84 7.00 22.02 13.44
C ALA A 84 7.76 20.88 12.73
N VAL A 85 9.09 20.87 12.80
CA VAL A 85 9.93 19.81 12.23
C VAL A 85 9.64 18.46 12.89
N GLU A 86 9.60 18.40 14.24
CA GLU A 86 9.32 17.15 14.94
C GLU A 86 7.90 16.62 14.68
N ARG A 87 6.90 17.49 14.62
CA ARG A 87 5.53 17.13 14.25
C ARG A 87 5.48 16.55 12.83
N LYS A 88 6.18 17.20 11.88
CA LYS A 88 6.26 16.72 10.50
C LYS A 88 6.93 15.35 10.40
N ARG A 89 8.05 15.16 11.08
CA ARG A 89 8.77 13.88 11.13
C ARG A 89 7.90 12.77 11.74
N THR A 90 7.15 13.08 12.81
CA THR A 90 6.23 12.11 13.43
C THR A 90 5.10 11.74 12.48
N GLN A 91 4.49 12.71 11.79
CA GLN A 91 3.46 12.44 10.78
C GLN A 91 3.99 11.55 9.65
N GLN A 92 5.21 11.83 9.16
CA GLN A 92 5.86 11.02 8.13
C GLN A 92 6.14 9.59 8.61
N ARG A 93 6.65 9.44 9.85
CA ARG A 93 6.87 8.11 10.44
C ARG A 93 5.57 7.32 10.56
N LEU A 94 4.49 7.96 11.02
CA LEU A 94 3.17 7.31 11.11
C LEU A 94 2.64 6.92 9.73
N ALA A 95 2.77 7.78 8.72
CA ALA A 95 2.39 7.47 7.35
C ALA A 95 3.23 6.30 6.79
N ASN A 96 4.54 6.32 7.01
CA ASN A 96 5.42 5.24 6.57
C ASN A 96 5.10 3.90 7.27
N LEU A 97 4.82 3.92 8.58
CA LEU A 97 4.38 2.73 9.32
C LEU A 97 3.06 2.17 8.78
N ALA A 98 2.14 3.05 8.35
CA ALA A 98 0.86 2.64 7.80
C ALA A 98 0.97 1.98 6.41
N HIS A 99 1.99 2.34 5.61
CA HIS A 99 2.07 1.96 4.19
C HIS A 99 3.25 1.09 3.81
N PHE A 100 4.33 1.08 4.58
CA PHE A 100 5.56 0.39 4.20
C PHE A 100 6.08 -0.55 5.29
N ASP A 101 6.71 -1.64 4.87
CA ASP A 101 7.48 -2.52 5.74
C ASP A 101 8.77 -1.81 6.20
N GLN A 102 9.00 -1.73 7.51
CA GLN A 102 10.09 -0.95 8.10
C GLN A 102 11.49 -1.52 7.83
N LEU A 103 11.58 -2.83 7.60
CA LEU A 103 12.86 -3.49 7.35
C LEU A 103 13.32 -3.30 5.90
N THR A 104 12.39 -3.46 4.96
CA THR A 104 12.70 -3.54 3.52
C THR A 104 12.32 -2.27 2.75
N GLY A 105 11.45 -1.42 3.32
CA GLY A 105 10.90 -0.25 2.64
C GLY A 105 10.00 -0.60 1.45
N LEU A 106 9.55 -1.85 1.33
CA LEU A 106 8.53 -2.26 0.37
C LEU A 106 7.13 -1.86 0.86
N ALA A 107 6.13 -1.91 0.00
CA ALA A 107 4.75 -1.82 0.44
C ALA A 107 4.48 -2.90 1.52
N ASN A 108 3.67 -2.56 2.52
CA ASN A 108 3.19 -3.54 3.49
C ASN A 108 1.92 -4.25 2.99
N ARG A 109 1.39 -5.19 3.76
CA ARG A 109 0.18 -5.94 3.44
C ARG A 109 -1.03 -5.03 3.16
N THR A 110 -1.21 -3.96 3.94
CA THR A 110 -2.33 -3.01 3.75
C THR A 110 -2.22 -2.28 2.42
N THR A 111 -1.05 -1.75 2.11
CA THR A 111 -0.82 -1.05 0.83
C THR A 111 -0.95 -1.98 -0.37
N LEU A 112 -0.49 -3.24 -0.26
CA LEU A 112 -0.72 -4.23 -1.31
C LEU A 112 -2.22 -4.45 -1.55
N HIS A 113 -2.98 -4.65 -0.49
CA HIS A 113 -4.43 -4.85 -0.57
C HIS A 113 -5.12 -3.71 -1.34
N ASP A 114 -4.86 -2.45 -0.94
CA ASP A 114 -5.42 -1.26 -1.59
C ASP A 114 -5.02 -1.19 -3.08
N ARG A 115 -3.78 -1.54 -3.40
CA ARG A 115 -3.28 -1.55 -4.78
C ARG A 115 -3.95 -2.63 -5.62
N VAL A 116 -4.10 -3.85 -5.11
CA VAL A 116 -4.79 -4.94 -5.82
C VAL A 116 -6.26 -4.61 -6.03
N GLU A 117 -6.96 -4.06 -5.03
CA GLU A 117 -8.35 -3.63 -5.14
C GLU A 117 -8.52 -2.56 -6.23
N HIS A 118 -7.64 -1.56 -6.24
CA HIS A 118 -7.65 -0.53 -7.27
C HIS A 118 -7.39 -1.11 -8.67
N ALA A 119 -6.36 -1.93 -8.82
CA ALA A 119 -5.97 -2.53 -10.10
C ALA A 119 -7.05 -3.47 -10.65
N THR A 120 -7.66 -4.33 -9.80
CA THR A 120 -8.77 -5.21 -10.19
C THR A 120 -10.00 -4.42 -10.63
N SER A 121 -10.31 -3.30 -9.93
CA SER A 121 -11.39 -2.39 -10.34
C SER A 121 -11.14 -1.76 -11.72
N MET A 122 -9.89 -1.39 -12.02
CA MET A 122 -9.50 -0.85 -13.34
C MET A 122 -9.52 -1.93 -14.41
N ALA A 123 -8.95 -3.10 -14.14
CA ALA A 123 -8.91 -4.25 -15.06
C ALA A 123 -10.33 -4.70 -15.43
N ARG A 124 -11.24 -4.77 -14.46
CA ARG A 124 -12.66 -5.10 -14.71
C ARG A 124 -13.34 -4.15 -15.72
N ARG A 125 -13.02 -2.85 -15.66
CA ARG A 125 -13.60 -1.85 -16.58
C ARG A 125 -13.05 -1.94 -18.01
N ARG A 126 -11.79 -2.36 -18.14
CA ARG A 126 -11.06 -2.43 -19.41
C ARG A 126 -11.13 -3.81 -20.05
N GLY A 127 -11.47 -4.84 -19.30
CA GLY A 127 -11.36 -6.23 -19.74
C GLY A 127 -9.93 -6.74 -19.75
N ASP A 128 -9.02 -6.11 -18.97
CA ASP A 128 -7.61 -6.45 -18.87
C ASP A 128 -7.38 -7.57 -17.85
N GLU A 129 -6.24 -8.24 -17.97
CA GLU A 129 -5.75 -9.21 -17.00
C GLU A 129 -4.64 -8.57 -16.16
N LEU A 130 -4.55 -8.98 -14.90
CA LEU A 130 -3.41 -8.71 -14.02
C LEU A 130 -2.99 -10.01 -13.33
N ALA A 131 -1.80 -10.03 -12.72
CA ALA A 131 -1.36 -11.18 -11.95
C ALA A 131 -0.85 -10.77 -10.57
N LEU A 132 -1.18 -11.60 -9.57
CA LEU A 132 -0.65 -11.51 -8.23
C LEU A 132 0.30 -12.69 -7.99
N LEU A 133 1.55 -12.38 -7.67
CA LEU A 133 2.55 -13.37 -7.29
C LEU A 133 2.64 -13.41 -5.76
N TYR A 134 2.65 -14.61 -5.19
CA TYR A 134 3.00 -14.86 -3.79
C TYR A 134 4.37 -15.55 -3.75
N VAL A 135 5.30 -15.02 -2.98
CA VAL A 135 6.70 -15.45 -2.96
C VAL A 135 7.12 -15.77 -1.54
N ASP A 136 7.73 -16.92 -1.34
CA ASP A 136 8.32 -17.34 -0.05
C ASP A 136 9.78 -17.75 -0.26
N LEU A 137 10.65 -17.36 0.66
CA LEU A 137 12.10 -17.64 0.59
C LEU A 137 12.43 -19.01 1.18
N ASP A 138 12.74 -19.93 0.32
CA ASP A 138 13.17 -21.27 0.73
C ASP A 138 14.52 -21.23 1.46
N GLY A 139 14.55 -21.72 2.68
CA GLY A 139 15.78 -21.80 3.46
C GLY A 139 16.11 -20.57 4.31
N PHE A 140 15.26 -19.54 4.33
CA PHE A 140 15.45 -18.33 5.15
C PHE A 140 15.66 -18.65 6.62
N LYS A 141 14.85 -19.56 7.21
CA LYS A 141 15.01 -20.00 8.59
C LYS A 141 16.42 -20.55 8.86
N LYS A 142 16.99 -21.33 7.93
CA LYS A 142 18.34 -21.88 8.06
C LYS A 142 19.40 -20.77 8.10
N VAL A 143 19.20 -19.69 7.33
CA VAL A 143 20.11 -18.52 7.38
C VAL A 143 20.06 -17.88 8.75
N ASN A 144 18.88 -17.65 9.33
CA ASN A 144 18.72 -17.14 10.68
C ASN A 144 19.36 -18.04 11.73
N ASP A 145 19.09 -19.34 11.65
CA ASP A 145 19.60 -20.33 12.63
C ASP A 145 21.13 -20.46 12.57
N THR A 146 21.75 -20.25 11.39
CA THR A 146 23.18 -20.41 11.17
C THR A 146 23.97 -19.12 11.38
N HIS A 147 23.44 -17.98 10.93
CA HIS A 147 24.16 -16.70 10.85
C HIS A 147 23.54 -15.58 11.71
N GLY A 148 22.44 -15.89 12.43
CA GLY A 148 21.73 -14.93 13.28
C GLY A 148 20.71 -14.05 12.54
N HIS A 149 19.86 -13.40 13.31
CA HIS A 149 18.76 -12.57 12.77
C HIS A 149 19.26 -11.34 11.98
N GLU A 150 20.42 -10.79 12.33
CA GLU A 150 20.99 -9.65 11.57
C GLU A 150 21.34 -10.04 10.13
N ALA A 151 21.85 -11.26 9.91
CA ALA A 151 22.10 -11.80 8.59
C ALA A 151 20.77 -12.03 7.82
N GLY A 152 19.74 -12.54 8.50
CA GLY A 152 18.40 -12.67 7.92
C GLY A 152 17.79 -11.33 7.51
N ASP A 153 17.92 -10.31 8.35
CA ASP A 153 17.48 -8.95 8.04
C ASP A 153 18.24 -8.35 6.83
N ALA A 154 19.56 -8.58 6.76
CA ALA A 154 20.37 -8.16 5.61
C ALA A 154 19.96 -8.89 4.33
N LEU A 155 19.66 -10.20 4.41
CA LEU A 155 19.12 -10.98 3.29
C LEU A 155 17.79 -10.42 2.82
N LEU A 156 16.84 -10.17 3.72
CA LEU A 156 15.52 -9.61 3.37
C LEU A 156 15.62 -8.25 2.66
N ARG A 157 16.55 -7.39 3.08
CA ARG A 157 16.81 -6.11 2.38
C ARG A 157 17.35 -6.32 0.97
N GLN A 158 18.27 -7.26 0.78
CA GLN A 158 18.80 -7.56 -0.55
C GLN A 158 17.74 -8.20 -1.46
N VAL A 159 16.94 -9.13 -0.92
CA VAL A 159 15.78 -9.70 -1.64
C VAL A 159 14.84 -8.60 -2.10
N ALA A 160 14.48 -7.67 -1.21
CA ALA A 160 13.60 -6.55 -1.54
C ALA A 160 14.14 -5.69 -2.69
N ASN A 161 15.43 -5.41 -2.70
CA ASN A 161 16.07 -4.66 -3.77
C ASN A 161 16.04 -5.44 -5.09
N ARG A 162 16.41 -6.71 -5.09
CA ARG A 162 16.36 -7.56 -6.29
C ARG A 162 14.95 -7.67 -6.87
N LEU A 163 13.93 -7.83 -6.01
CA LEU A 163 12.54 -7.88 -6.46
C LEU A 163 12.10 -6.57 -7.10
N ARG A 164 12.52 -5.41 -6.57
CA ARG A 164 12.26 -4.10 -7.20
C ARG A 164 12.91 -3.97 -8.58
N ASP A 165 14.12 -4.47 -8.73
CA ASP A 165 14.89 -4.34 -9.98
C ASP A 165 14.34 -5.26 -11.10
N VAL A 166 13.65 -6.35 -10.73
CA VAL A 166 13.07 -7.33 -11.67
C VAL A 166 11.75 -6.86 -12.26
N VAL A 167 10.98 -6.03 -11.53
CA VAL A 167 9.64 -5.58 -11.93
C VAL A 167 9.67 -4.18 -12.54
N ARG A 168 8.57 -3.78 -13.17
CA ARG A 168 8.42 -2.45 -13.78
C ARG A 168 8.00 -1.42 -12.73
N GLY A 169 8.17 -0.14 -13.01
CA GLY A 169 7.78 0.94 -12.10
C GLY A 169 6.27 1.06 -11.83
N CYS A 170 5.41 0.46 -12.67
CA CYS A 170 3.97 0.36 -12.44
C CYS A 170 3.59 -0.80 -11.53
N ASP A 171 4.45 -1.83 -11.42
CA ASP A 171 4.18 -2.99 -10.58
C ASP A 171 4.41 -2.66 -9.10
N THR A 172 3.75 -3.39 -8.22
CA THR A 172 3.89 -3.19 -6.78
C THR A 172 4.56 -4.40 -6.14
N VAL A 173 5.68 -4.18 -5.45
CA VAL A 173 6.33 -5.19 -4.61
C VAL A 173 6.02 -4.91 -3.14
N ALA A 174 5.58 -5.92 -2.41
CA ALA A 174 5.22 -5.85 -1.01
C ALA A 174 5.90 -6.96 -0.19
N ARG A 175 6.12 -6.69 1.11
CA ARG A 175 6.45 -7.71 2.09
C ARG A 175 5.24 -7.93 3.00
N LEU A 176 4.82 -9.19 3.11
CA LEU A 176 3.63 -9.57 3.88
C LEU A 176 3.95 -9.87 5.34
N GLY A 177 5.18 -10.28 5.62
CA GLY A 177 5.72 -10.59 6.94
C GLY A 177 6.76 -11.71 6.84
N GLY A 178 7.64 -11.86 7.83
CA GLY A 178 8.65 -12.92 7.82
C GLY A 178 9.47 -12.93 6.53
N ASP A 179 9.45 -14.04 5.82
CA ASP A 179 10.09 -14.33 4.53
C ASP A 179 9.12 -14.31 3.33
N GLU A 180 7.89 -13.81 3.54
CA GLU A 180 6.85 -13.76 2.53
C GLU A 180 6.80 -12.39 1.84
N PHE A 181 6.75 -12.42 0.50
CA PHE A 181 6.60 -11.26 -0.36
C PHE A 181 5.43 -11.46 -1.32
N ALA A 182 4.92 -10.36 -1.87
CA ALA A 182 3.95 -10.41 -2.95
C ALA A 182 4.28 -9.36 -4.01
N ILE A 183 3.90 -9.66 -5.25
CA ILE A 183 4.11 -8.77 -6.39
C ILE A 183 2.80 -8.67 -7.18
N LEU A 184 2.30 -7.44 -7.33
CA LEU A 184 1.20 -7.14 -8.23
C LEU A 184 1.79 -6.71 -9.58
N LEU A 185 1.47 -7.45 -10.63
CA LEU A 185 1.78 -7.13 -12.02
C LEU A 185 0.53 -6.55 -12.68
N GLU A 186 0.52 -5.25 -12.94
CA GLU A 186 -0.66 -4.56 -13.48
C GLU A 186 -0.84 -4.77 -14.99
N ASP A 187 0.23 -5.08 -15.71
CA ASP A 187 0.23 -5.38 -17.13
C ASP A 187 1.13 -6.60 -17.41
N THR A 188 0.50 -7.73 -17.68
CA THR A 188 1.21 -8.99 -17.96
C THR A 188 1.43 -9.26 -19.44
N ASN A 189 0.80 -8.49 -20.34
CA ASN A 189 0.73 -8.79 -21.77
C ASN A 189 0.32 -10.26 -22.05
N GLY A 190 -0.54 -10.85 -21.20
CA GLY A 190 -0.94 -12.26 -21.27
C GLY A 190 0.15 -13.28 -20.92
N ARG A 191 1.30 -12.84 -20.39
CA ARG A 191 2.47 -13.69 -20.10
C ARG A 191 3.03 -13.43 -18.70
N PRO A 192 2.25 -13.67 -17.62
CA PRO A 192 2.71 -13.50 -16.24
C PRO A 192 3.82 -14.51 -15.86
N ASP A 193 3.94 -15.61 -16.59
CA ASP A 193 4.98 -16.61 -16.43
C ASP A 193 6.41 -16.02 -16.60
N ILE A 194 6.60 -15.07 -17.53
CA ILE A 194 7.90 -14.48 -17.78
C ILE A 194 8.44 -13.69 -16.59
N PRO A 195 7.72 -12.69 -16.03
CA PRO A 195 8.20 -11.99 -14.83
C PRO A 195 8.26 -12.91 -13.61
N ALA A 196 7.35 -13.87 -13.44
CA ALA A 196 7.41 -14.84 -12.35
C ALA A 196 8.67 -15.71 -12.41
N GLN A 197 9.06 -16.20 -13.60
CA GLN A 197 10.30 -16.96 -13.76
C GLN A 197 11.53 -16.11 -13.48
N ARG A 198 11.55 -14.83 -13.91
CA ARG A 198 12.65 -13.91 -13.56
C ARG A 198 12.79 -13.71 -12.06
N VAL A 199 11.68 -13.64 -11.31
CA VAL A 199 11.71 -13.59 -9.85
C VAL A 199 12.38 -14.84 -9.28
N VAL A 200 12.00 -16.03 -9.74
CA VAL A 200 12.61 -17.30 -9.32
C VAL A 200 14.13 -17.31 -9.61
N ASP A 201 14.52 -16.96 -10.83
CA ASP A 201 15.93 -16.98 -11.26
C ASP A 201 16.77 -16.02 -10.43
N THR A 202 16.28 -14.79 -10.22
CA THR A 202 16.97 -13.75 -9.45
C THR A 202 17.11 -14.10 -7.96
N LEU A 203 16.13 -14.78 -7.38
CA LEU A 203 16.21 -15.26 -6.00
C LEU A 203 17.12 -16.48 -5.84
N GLY A 204 17.34 -17.24 -6.93
CA GLY A 204 18.28 -18.38 -6.97
C GLY A 204 19.74 -17.97 -7.00
N GLU A 205 20.06 -16.72 -7.31
CA GLU A 205 21.42 -16.20 -7.26
C GLU A 205 21.91 -16.04 -5.80
N SER A 206 23.21 -16.26 -5.55
CA SER A 206 23.80 -16.10 -4.22
C SER A 206 23.69 -14.67 -3.69
N PHE A 207 23.61 -14.55 -2.35
CA PHE A 207 23.56 -13.28 -1.63
C PHE A 207 24.82 -13.12 -0.79
N THR A 208 25.46 -11.94 -0.88
CA THR A 208 26.63 -11.61 -0.05
C THR A 208 26.20 -10.75 1.12
N LEU A 209 26.34 -11.26 2.33
CA LEU A 209 25.93 -10.64 3.59
C LEU A 209 27.19 -10.31 4.42
N GLY A 210 27.79 -9.15 4.16
CA GLY A 210 29.13 -8.85 4.71
C GLY A 210 30.17 -9.83 4.18
N ASP A 211 30.79 -10.60 5.08
CA ASP A 211 31.82 -11.58 4.73
C ASP A 211 31.26 -12.99 4.41
N VAL A 212 29.94 -13.16 4.49
CA VAL A 212 29.26 -14.46 4.29
C VAL A 212 28.47 -14.46 2.99
N THR A 213 28.62 -15.55 2.21
CA THR A 213 27.78 -15.80 1.03
C THR A 213 26.78 -16.90 1.35
N VAL A 214 25.49 -16.62 1.13
CA VAL A 214 24.39 -17.56 1.33
C VAL A 214 23.64 -17.81 0.05
N SER A 215 23.05 -19.00 -0.08
CA SER A 215 22.17 -19.36 -1.19
C SER A 215 20.80 -19.70 -0.63
N VAL A 216 19.79 -19.06 -1.17
CA VAL A 216 18.37 -19.33 -0.94
C VAL A 216 17.70 -19.46 -2.29
N SER A 217 16.45 -19.88 -2.31
CA SER A 217 15.61 -19.84 -3.53
C SER A 217 14.26 -19.22 -3.20
N GLY A 218 13.46 -18.95 -4.21
CA GLY A 218 12.09 -18.49 -4.05
C GLY A 218 11.10 -19.48 -4.62
N SER A 219 10.09 -19.86 -3.83
CA SER A 219 8.90 -20.56 -4.32
C SER A 219 7.84 -19.51 -4.63
N VAL A 220 7.30 -19.54 -5.87
CA VAL A 220 6.41 -18.48 -6.39
C VAL A 220 5.09 -19.08 -6.85
N GLY A 221 3.98 -18.58 -6.30
CA GLY A 221 2.64 -18.87 -6.80
C GLY A 221 2.09 -17.70 -7.59
N VAL A 222 1.44 -17.95 -8.71
CA VAL A 222 0.91 -16.94 -9.63
C VAL A 222 -0.60 -17.09 -9.74
N ALA A 223 -1.35 -16.08 -9.33
CA ALA A 223 -2.80 -15.99 -9.54
C ALA A 223 -3.12 -14.94 -10.61
N ILE A 224 -3.89 -15.32 -11.62
CA ILE A 224 -4.26 -14.46 -12.75
C ILE A 224 -5.71 -14.00 -12.57
N TYR A 225 -5.93 -12.69 -12.48
CA TYR A 225 -7.26 -12.09 -12.51
C TYR A 225 -7.81 -12.03 -13.95
N PRO A 226 -9.08 -12.33 -14.20
CA PRO A 226 -10.10 -12.77 -13.23
C PRO A 226 -10.18 -14.30 -13.03
N ALA A 227 -9.31 -15.07 -13.70
CA ALA A 227 -9.40 -16.54 -13.73
C ALA A 227 -9.23 -17.19 -12.35
N ALA A 228 -8.33 -16.65 -11.51
CA ALA A 228 -8.03 -17.17 -10.17
C ALA A 228 -8.86 -16.52 -9.04
N GLY A 229 -9.78 -15.61 -9.36
CA GLY A 229 -10.66 -14.96 -8.38
C GLY A 229 -11.03 -13.54 -8.75
N ASP A 230 -12.08 -13.02 -8.11
CA ASP A 230 -12.64 -11.68 -8.36
C ASP A 230 -12.29 -10.67 -7.24
N THR A 231 -11.89 -11.16 -6.08
CA THR A 231 -11.55 -10.36 -4.89
C THR A 231 -10.07 -10.44 -4.57
N VAL A 232 -9.59 -9.50 -3.78
CA VAL A 232 -8.18 -9.49 -3.31
C VAL A 232 -7.87 -10.76 -2.52
N GLU A 233 -8.82 -11.17 -1.65
CA GLU A 233 -8.70 -12.35 -0.82
C GLU A 233 -8.62 -13.64 -1.65
N ASP A 234 -9.43 -13.73 -2.71
CA ASP A 234 -9.39 -14.88 -3.62
C ASP A 234 -8.06 -14.97 -4.35
N LEU A 235 -7.56 -13.84 -4.86
CA LEU A 235 -6.28 -13.81 -5.56
C LEU A 235 -5.10 -14.15 -4.63
N LEU A 236 -5.08 -13.59 -3.43
CA LEU A 236 -4.04 -13.90 -2.43
C LEU A 236 -4.07 -15.38 -2.05
N ARG A 237 -5.25 -15.95 -1.78
CA ARG A 237 -5.40 -17.36 -1.46
C ARG A 237 -4.96 -18.26 -2.61
N SER A 238 -5.39 -17.97 -3.84
CA SER A 238 -5.03 -18.77 -5.01
C SER A 238 -3.53 -18.71 -5.30
N ALA A 239 -2.90 -17.54 -5.10
CA ALA A 239 -1.45 -17.39 -5.25
C ALA A 239 -0.69 -18.15 -4.15
N ASP A 240 -1.16 -18.12 -2.89
CA ASP A 240 -0.56 -18.86 -1.77
C ASP A 240 -0.67 -20.38 -1.99
N GLU A 241 -1.84 -20.89 -2.40
CA GLU A 241 -2.03 -22.30 -2.74
C GLU A 241 -1.07 -22.75 -3.85
N ALA A 242 -0.93 -21.96 -4.92
CA ALA A 242 0.02 -22.24 -5.99
C ALA A 242 1.49 -22.18 -5.52
N MET A 243 1.85 -21.22 -4.66
CA MET A 243 3.19 -21.15 -4.05
C MET A 243 3.47 -22.40 -3.21
N TYR A 244 2.49 -22.88 -2.47
CA TYR A 244 2.62 -24.13 -1.72
C TYR A 244 2.84 -25.35 -2.66
N GLU A 245 2.15 -25.42 -3.80
CA GLU A 245 2.42 -26.42 -4.84
C GLU A 245 3.87 -26.35 -5.36
N ALA A 246 4.38 -25.14 -5.60
CA ALA A 246 5.77 -24.94 -6.00
C ALA A 246 6.75 -25.47 -4.95
N LYS A 247 6.48 -25.25 -3.65
CA LYS A 247 7.30 -25.76 -2.53
C LYS A 247 7.30 -27.30 -2.48
N VAL A 248 6.13 -27.93 -2.56
CA VAL A 248 6.00 -29.38 -2.50
C VAL A 248 6.63 -30.05 -3.73
N SER A 249 6.57 -29.41 -4.89
CA SER A 249 7.13 -29.90 -6.14
C SER A 249 8.66 -29.78 -6.25
N GLY A 250 9.34 -29.30 -5.19
CA GLY A 250 10.82 -29.28 -5.12
C GLY A 250 11.44 -27.92 -4.94
N LYS A 251 10.65 -26.87 -4.64
CA LYS A 251 11.13 -25.49 -4.34
C LYS A 251 11.85 -24.81 -5.51
N GLY A 252 12.24 -23.55 -5.33
CA GLY A 252 12.98 -22.80 -6.33
C GLY A 252 12.31 -22.77 -7.71
N ARG A 253 10.99 -22.64 -7.74
CA ARG A 253 10.17 -22.64 -8.94
C ARG A 253 8.90 -21.84 -8.79
N MET A 254 8.19 -21.63 -9.88
CA MET A 254 6.85 -21.10 -9.88
C MET A 254 5.79 -22.17 -10.14
N ALA A 255 4.56 -21.91 -9.70
CA ALA A 255 3.34 -22.60 -10.11
C ALA A 255 2.24 -21.57 -10.38
N ILE A 256 1.35 -21.89 -11.34
CA ILE A 256 0.22 -21.01 -11.69
C ILE A 256 -1.05 -21.61 -11.10
N ALA A 257 -1.83 -20.79 -10.37
CA ALA A 257 -3.08 -21.19 -9.80
C ALA A 257 -4.07 -21.67 -10.87
N ALA A 258 -4.75 -22.76 -10.61
CA ALA A 258 -5.82 -23.23 -11.48
C ALA A 258 -6.97 -22.21 -11.51
N PRO A 259 -7.67 -22.04 -12.65
CA PRO A 259 -8.86 -21.21 -12.70
C PRO A 259 -9.91 -21.68 -11.70
N VAL A 260 -10.48 -20.74 -10.95
CA VAL A 260 -11.59 -21.04 -10.04
C VAL A 260 -12.80 -21.44 -10.88
N THR A 261 -13.19 -22.70 -10.83
CA THR A 261 -14.43 -23.18 -11.44
C THR A 261 -15.60 -22.51 -10.73
N ARG A 262 -16.17 -21.47 -11.34
CA ARG A 262 -17.42 -20.88 -10.85
C ARG A 262 -18.50 -21.93 -10.96
N SER A 263 -18.78 -22.59 -9.86
CA SER A 263 -20.06 -23.27 -9.72
C SER A 263 -21.12 -22.21 -9.95
N SER A 264 -21.81 -22.26 -11.08
CA SER A 264 -22.94 -21.40 -11.38
C SER A 264 -24.03 -21.72 -10.35
N SER A 265 -23.91 -21.11 -9.17
CA SER A 265 -25.03 -20.98 -8.25
C SER A 265 -26.04 -20.05 -8.91
N THR A 266 -26.82 -20.62 -9.81
CA THR A 266 -28.08 -20.02 -10.24
C THR A 266 -28.84 -19.73 -8.95
N THR A 267 -28.86 -18.47 -8.54
CA THR A 267 -29.76 -17.98 -7.51
C THR A 267 -31.16 -18.31 -8.05
N ARG A 268 -31.72 -19.45 -7.63
CA ARG A 268 -33.14 -19.70 -7.82
C ARG A 268 -33.84 -18.60 -7.06
N VAL A 269 -34.25 -17.58 -7.81
CA VAL A 269 -35.27 -16.64 -7.37
C VAL A 269 -36.47 -17.50 -7.05
N ARG A 270 -36.68 -17.75 -5.77
CA ARG A 270 -37.89 -18.42 -5.26
C ARG A 270 -39.00 -17.42 -5.46
N THR A 271 -39.72 -17.53 -6.59
CA THR A 271 -40.93 -16.80 -6.84
C THR A 271 -41.88 -17.17 -5.69
N LEU A 272 -42.10 -16.21 -4.79
CA LEU A 272 -43.15 -16.30 -3.79
C LEU A 272 -44.46 -16.26 -4.54
N VAL A 273 -45.10 -17.40 -4.75
CA VAL A 273 -46.46 -17.50 -5.18
C VAL A 273 -47.33 -16.90 -4.07
N PRO A 274 -48.16 -15.89 -4.32
CA PRO A 274 -49.07 -15.38 -3.31
C PRO A 274 -50.04 -16.50 -2.90
N GLN A 275 -50.09 -16.81 -1.62
CA GLN A 275 -51.11 -17.74 -1.08
C GLN A 275 -52.45 -17.01 -1.21
N SER A 276 -53.42 -17.68 -1.89
CA SER A 276 -54.81 -17.28 -1.96
C SER A 276 -55.41 -17.14 -0.55
N PRO A 277 -56.30 -16.18 -0.32
CA PRO A 277 -56.90 -15.99 1.00
C PRO A 277 -57.75 -17.21 1.38
N VAL A 278 -57.51 -17.71 2.59
CA VAL A 278 -58.29 -18.76 3.23
C VAL A 278 -59.70 -18.25 3.45
N ALA A 279 -60.71 -18.98 2.91
CA ALA A 279 -62.13 -18.70 3.12
C ALA A 279 -62.49 -18.82 4.60
N PRO A 280 -63.40 -17.95 5.10
CA PRO A 280 -63.83 -18.00 6.49
C PRO A 280 -64.67 -19.24 6.80
N SER A 281 -64.38 -19.92 7.89
CA SER A 281 -65.11 -21.07 8.44
C SER A 281 -66.56 -20.70 8.82
N PRO A 282 -67.56 -21.56 8.61
CA PRO A 282 -68.96 -21.28 8.97
C PRO A 282 -69.18 -21.26 10.49
N PRO A 283 -70.16 -20.53 10.96
CA PRO A 283 -70.42 -20.34 12.42
C PRO A 283 -70.95 -21.65 13.05
N VAL A 284 -70.40 -21.96 14.22
CA VAL A 284 -70.84 -23.07 15.09
C VAL A 284 -72.20 -22.75 15.65
N ALA A 285 -73.22 -23.59 15.37
CA ALA A 285 -74.53 -23.49 15.96
C ALA A 285 -74.46 -23.81 17.45
N MET A 286 -74.82 -22.85 18.30
CA MET A 286 -75.10 -23.08 19.70
C MET A 286 -76.44 -23.82 19.88
N SER A 287 -76.40 -25.07 20.33
CA SER A 287 -77.54 -25.79 20.81
C SER A 287 -77.78 -25.48 22.27
N THR A 288 -78.90 -24.85 22.56
CA THR A 288 -79.49 -24.73 23.91
C THR A 288 -79.99 -26.07 24.41
N ARG A 289 -79.52 -26.51 25.53
CA ARG A 289 -80.28 -27.10 26.68
C ARG A 289 -79.48 -26.99 27.95
#